data_f9084701c88c5ace03ca82568fb546f5
#
_entry.id   f9084701c88c5ace03ca82568fb546f5
#
_cell.length_a   1.000
_cell.length_b   1.000
_cell.length_c   1.000
_cell.angle_alpha   90.00
_cell.angle_beta   90.00
_cell.angle_gamma   90.00
#
_symmetry.space_group_name_H-M   'P 1'
#
loop_
_entity.id
_entity.type
_entity.pdbx_description
1 polymer ?
#
loop_
_entity_poly.entity_id
_entity_poly.type
_entity_poly.pdbx_seq_one_letter_code
_entity_poly.pdbx_strand_id
1 'polypeptide(L)'
;VQIALADGDGLGDSWAQVLKCLSEFQRLHMIGTGAKTSSVFFPASSEAPSPMPQASAKGAAPSKAVASSTRHAHSVIIQPTRPRQSTAGGGSREHAVAAVDLAAVDELNSATMLDKVDVVAIDRIFSQTEVLSPEAIVHFVRNLCAVSREELASPTDPQVYALQKLVEIAYYNMSRVRFVWARIWEVIGDFFTEVGQHANLNIANYAVDSLRQLSKKFLERGELQNFVFQREFLKPFVDLMGVATSLEMKELIITCLDNLVLTSARSIRSGWRPMFEVFSIAATDPAASVAEPGFHVRLTLTLTLTLT
;
A
#
# COMPACT_ATOMS: atom_id res chain seq x y z
N VAL A 1 -6.47 18.66 -7.15
CA VAL A 1 -6.98 18.37 -5.80
C VAL A 1 -8.38 18.93 -5.61
N GLN A 2 -8.62 20.25 -5.76
CA GLN A 2 -9.93 20.85 -5.49
C GLN A 2 -11.06 20.27 -6.36
N ILE A 3 -10.83 20.07 -7.67
CA ILE A 3 -11.79 19.44 -8.57
C ILE A 3 -12.07 17.99 -8.16
N ALA A 4 -11.05 17.24 -7.79
CA ALA A 4 -11.18 15.85 -7.38
C ALA A 4 -12.01 15.70 -6.07
N LEU A 5 -11.91 16.68 -5.17
CA LEU A 5 -12.70 16.72 -3.93
C LEU A 5 -14.15 17.22 -4.16
N ALA A 6 -14.36 18.07 -5.18
CA ALA A 6 -15.67 18.67 -5.42
C ALA A 6 -16.56 17.80 -6.33
N ASP A 7 -15.97 17.13 -7.34
CA ASP A 7 -16.69 16.39 -8.39
C ASP A 7 -15.98 15.06 -8.72
N GLY A 8 -15.67 14.28 -7.69
CA GLY A 8 -15.04 12.98 -7.86
C GLY A 8 -15.86 11.99 -8.70
N ASP A 9 -17.19 12.08 -8.65
CA ASP A 9 -18.09 11.23 -9.41
C ASP A 9 -18.03 11.49 -10.93
N GLY A 10 -17.78 12.74 -11.34
CA GLY A 10 -17.71 13.14 -12.74
C GLY A 10 -16.39 12.87 -13.42
N LEU A 11 -15.33 12.53 -12.68
CA LEU A 11 -13.97 12.42 -13.23
C LEU A 11 -13.77 11.18 -14.12
N GLY A 12 -14.48 10.07 -13.90
CA GLY A 12 -14.34 8.86 -14.71
C GLY A 12 -12.89 8.47 -14.97
N ASP A 13 -12.49 8.41 -16.25
CA ASP A 13 -11.11 8.05 -16.64
C ASP A 13 -10.09 9.18 -16.39
N SER A 14 -10.55 10.40 -16.13
CA SER A 14 -9.64 11.52 -15.77
C SER A 14 -8.98 11.29 -14.40
N TRP A 15 -9.47 10.32 -13.61
CA TRP A 15 -8.78 9.89 -12.40
C TRP A 15 -7.33 9.45 -12.67
N ALA A 16 -7.05 8.88 -13.85
CA ALA A 16 -5.68 8.47 -14.21
C ALA A 16 -4.69 9.64 -14.11
N GLN A 17 -5.03 10.81 -14.69
CA GLN A 17 -4.16 11.97 -14.64
C GLN A 17 -4.03 12.55 -13.24
N VAL A 18 -5.14 12.61 -12.49
CA VAL A 18 -5.12 13.09 -11.10
C VAL A 18 -4.21 12.23 -10.25
N LEU A 19 -4.39 10.91 -10.31
CA LEU A 19 -3.63 9.95 -9.50
C LEU A 19 -2.15 9.92 -9.90
N LYS A 20 -1.82 10.03 -11.20
CA LYS A 20 -0.45 10.23 -11.67
C LYS A 20 0.21 11.47 -11.09
N CYS A 21 -0.49 12.60 -11.11
CA CYS A 21 0.03 13.83 -10.50
C CYS A 21 0.28 13.67 -8.99
N LEU A 22 -0.58 12.93 -8.28
CA LEU A 22 -0.40 12.68 -6.84
C LEU A 22 0.80 11.76 -6.58
N SER A 23 0.98 10.72 -7.40
CA SER A 23 2.14 9.83 -7.35
C SER A 23 3.45 10.58 -7.58
N GLU A 24 3.52 11.38 -8.64
CA GLU A 24 4.69 12.21 -8.94
C GLU A 24 4.97 13.23 -7.84
N PHE A 25 3.94 13.84 -7.26
CA PHE A 25 4.10 14.73 -6.12
C PHE A 25 4.70 13.99 -4.92
N GLN A 26 4.22 12.78 -4.62
CA GLN A 26 4.78 11.96 -3.54
C GLN A 26 6.25 11.61 -3.82
N ARG A 27 6.59 11.26 -5.06
CA ARG A 27 7.97 10.98 -5.47
C ARG A 27 8.89 12.19 -5.25
N LEU A 28 8.45 13.38 -5.65
CA LEU A 28 9.18 14.62 -5.42
C LEU A 28 9.34 14.93 -3.93
N HIS A 29 8.31 14.65 -3.12
CA HIS A 29 8.37 14.79 -1.68
C HIS A 29 9.44 13.88 -1.06
N MET A 30 9.51 12.63 -1.48
CA MET A 30 10.52 11.67 -1.02
C MET A 30 11.94 12.11 -1.40
N ILE A 31 12.14 12.63 -2.62
CA ILE A 31 13.44 13.18 -3.05
C ILE A 31 13.83 14.37 -2.17
N GLY A 32 12.91 15.32 -1.93
CA GLY A 32 13.16 16.50 -1.12
C GLY A 32 13.45 16.19 0.36
N THR A 33 12.98 15.06 0.87
CA THR A 33 13.30 14.58 2.23
C THR A 33 14.54 13.69 2.30
N GLY A 34 15.19 13.39 1.16
CA GLY A 34 16.35 12.51 1.08
C GLY A 34 16.04 11.04 1.37
N ALA A 35 14.77 10.66 1.43
CA ALA A 35 14.35 9.30 1.69
C ALA A 35 14.35 8.47 0.40
N LYS A 36 15.00 7.29 0.43
CA LYS A 36 14.86 6.33 -0.66
C LYS A 36 13.60 5.51 -0.45
N THR A 37 12.79 5.37 -1.48
CA THR A 37 11.52 4.62 -1.46
C THR A 37 11.70 3.23 -0.86
N SER A 38 12.71 2.48 -1.31
CA SER A 38 12.97 1.12 -0.84
C SER A 38 13.32 1.04 0.66
N SER A 39 13.98 2.04 1.23
CA SER A 39 14.37 2.04 2.65
C SER A 39 13.24 2.47 3.59
N VAL A 40 12.28 3.22 3.10
CA VAL A 40 11.14 3.71 3.89
C VAL A 40 10.02 2.66 3.94
N PHE A 41 9.79 1.95 2.82
CA PHE A 41 8.67 1.02 2.70
C PHE A 41 9.07 -0.44 2.97
N PHE A 42 10.34 -0.76 2.82
CA PHE A 42 10.87 -2.11 3.08
C PHE A 42 12.06 -1.98 4.04
N PRO A 43 11.84 -1.68 5.34
CA PRO A 43 12.93 -1.67 6.31
C PRO A 43 13.58 -3.05 6.33
N ALA A 44 14.91 -3.07 6.30
CA ALA A 44 15.67 -4.31 6.36
C ALA A 44 15.27 -5.06 7.65
N SER A 45 14.54 -6.13 7.45
CA SER A 45 14.15 -7.20 8.40
C SER A 45 14.42 -6.95 9.88
N SER A 46 13.60 -6.18 10.61
CA SER A 46 13.50 -6.33 12.07
C SER A 46 12.30 -5.67 12.73
N GLU A 47 11.41 -4.99 12.00
CA GLU A 47 10.20 -4.45 12.64
C GLU A 47 8.95 -4.76 11.82
N ALA A 48 7.92 -5.23 12.52
CA ALA A 48 6.61 -5.49 11.95
C ALA A 48 6.02 -4.23 11.28
N PRO A 49 5.30 -4.37 10.17
CA PRO A 49 4.69 -3.23 9.48
C PRO A 49 3.80 -2.44 10.44
N SER A 50 3.92 -1.13 10.38
CA SER A 50 3.15 -0.20 11.21
C SER A 50 1.65 -0.51 11.13
N PRO A 51 0.92 -0.45 12.27
CA PRO A 51 -0.49 -0.74 12.29
C PRO A 51 -1.26 0.23 11.38
N MET A 52 -2.19 -0.31 10.61
CA MET A 52 -3.14 0.45 9.81
C MET A 52 -3.75 1.60 10.63
N PRO A 53 -4.03 2.77 10.04
CA PRO A 53 -4.66 3.87 10.75
C PRO A 53 -5.97 3.41 11.38
N GLN A 54 -6.02 3.45 12.72
CA GLN A 54 -7.24 3.15 13.45
C GLN A 54 -8.22 4.30 13.21
N ALA A 55 -9.36 4.00 12.63
CA ALA A 55 -10.48 4.93 12.53
C ALA A 55 -10.86 5.37 13.95
N SER A 56 -10.62 6.65 14.27
CA SER A 56 -10.97 7.24 15.55
C SER A 56 -12.48 7.20 15.74
N ALA A 57 -12.93 6.35 16.65
CA ALA A 57 -14.30 6.40 17.15
C ALA A 57 -14.50 7.76 17.85
N LYS A 58 -15.43 8.55 17.35
CA LYS A 58 -15.89 9.76 18.02
C LYS A 58 -16.62 9.39 19.31
N GLY A 59 -16.16 9.95 20.43
CA GLY A 59 -16.94 9.96 21.67
C GLY A 59 -16.14 10.43 22.87
N ALA A 60 -16.57 11.58 23.40
CA ALA A 60 -16.37 12.15 24.73
C ALA A 60 -15.20 13.14 24.95
N ALA A 61 -15.64 14.29 25.42
CA ALA A 61 -15.04 15.57 25.67
C ALA A 61 -14.11 15.64 26.93
N PRO A 62 -13.63 16.81 27.37
CA PRO A 62 -12.21 17.04 27.53
C PRO A 62 -11.77 17.10 29.00
N SER A 63 -10.53 16.84 29.29
CA SER A 63 -9.90 17.36 30.50
C SER A 63 -8.49 17.88 30.23
N LYS A 64 -8.25 19.06 30.81
CA LYS A 64 -7.06 19.91 30.76
C LYS A 64 -5.85 19.25 31.45
N ALA A 65 -4.67 19.41 30.86
CA ALA A 65 -3.41 19.73 31.54
C ALA A 65 -2.31 20.02 30.52
N VAL A 66 -1.93 21.21 30.43
CA VAL A 66 -0.66 21.95 30.54
C VAL A 66 0.61 21.08 30.60
N ALA A 67 1.48 21.23 29.60
CA ALA A 67 2.91 21.55 29.83
C ALA A 67 3.63 21.78 28.48
N SER A 68 4.17 22.97 28.40
CA SER A 68 5.09 23.52 27.41
C SER A 68 6.39 22.74 27.26
N SER A 69 6.86 22.58 26.02
CA SER A 69 8.30 22.61 25.76
C SER A 69 8.59 23.09 24.34
N THR A 70 8.80 24.38 24.25
CA THR A 70 9.39 25.07 23.10
C THR A 70 10.85 24.65 22.96
N ARG A 71 11.23 24.05 21.85
CA ARG A 71 12.62 24.00 21.42
C ARG A 71 12.79 24.82 20.16
N HIS A 72 13.52 25.93 20.32
CA HIS A 72 13.95 26.86 19.29
C HIS A 72 14.79 26.14 18.22
N ALA A 73 14.36 26.26 16.98
CA ALA A 73 15.21 26.01 15.83
C ALA A 73 16.06 27.25 15.60
N HIS A 74 17.37 27.13 15.78
CA HIS A 74 18.32 28.18 15.43
C HIS A 74 18.40 28.32 13.90
N SER A 75 17.94 29.48 13.45
CA SER A 75 18.18 29.96 12.09
C SER A 75 19.66 30.33 11.95
N VAL A 76 20.40 29.54 11.17
CA VAL A 76 21.76 29.88 10.78
C VAL A 76 21.69 30.79 9.56
N ILE A 77 21.90 32.07 9.77
CA ILE A 77 22.10 33.07 8.72
C ILE A 77 23.51 32.88 8.17
N ILE A 78 23.63 32.32 6.96
CA ILE A 78 24.89 32.29 6.22
C ILE A 78 25.04 33.62 5.49
N GLN A 79 25.97 34.47 5.96
CA GLN A 79 26.38 35.69 5.25
C GLN A 79 27.29 35.33 4.06
N PRO A 80 27.12 35.96 2.89
CA PRO A 80 28.01 35.74 1.76
C PRO A 80 29.37 36.37 1.98
N THR A 81 30.41 35.56 2.08
CA THR A 81 31.81 36.03 2.09
C THR A 81 32.22 36.50 0.69
N ARG A 82 32.68 37.74 0.59
CA ARG A 82 33.28 38.36 -0.59
C ARG A 82 34.50 37.57 -1.09
N PRO A 83 34.66 37.33 -2.39
CA PRO A 83 35.90 36.77 -2.91
C PRO A 83 37.00 37.82 -2.95
N ARG A 84 38.15 37.41 -2.44
CA ARG A 84 39.43 38.16 -2.46
C ARG A 84 39.97 38.13 -3.88
N GLN A 85 40.21 39.26 -4.51
CA GLN A 85 40.90 39.42 -5.77
C GLN A 85 42.34 38.96 -5.66
N SER A 86 42.78 38.06 -6.53
CA SER A 86 44.18 37.87 -6.87
C SER A 86 44.31 37.98 -8.39
N THR A 87 45.20 38.86 -8.80
CA THR A 87 45.54 39.21 -10.18
C THR A 87 46.44 38.20 -10.86
N ALA A 88 46.26 38.13 -12.17
CA ALA A 88 47.23 37.82 -13.22
C ALA A 88 47.15 36.41 -13.90
N GLY A 89 46.97 36.45 -15.21
CA GLY A 89 47.36 35.38 -16.16
C GLY A 89 46.29 35.15 -17.23
N GLY A 90 46.50 35.75 -18.43
CA GLY A 90 45.61 35.59 -19.59
C GLY A 90 45.59 34.16 -20.15
N GLY A 91 44.49 33.77 -20.70
CA GLY A 91 44.31 32.52 -21.44
C GLY A 91 42.80 32.30 -21.69
N SER A 92 42.43 32.36 -22.94
CA SER A 92 41.24 31.89 -23.63
C SER A 92 39.96 31.70 -22.81
N ARG A 93 39.02 32.63 -22.97
CA ARG A 93 37.60 32.43 -22.56
C ARG A 93 36.94 31.41 -23.47
N GLU A 94 37.05 30.16 -23.16
CA GLU A 94 36.06 29.18 -23.57
C GLU A 94 34.93 29.25 -22.55
N HIS A 95 33.71 29.42 -23.05
CA HIS A 95 32.48 29.41 -22.27
C HIS A 95 32.32 28.05 -21.59
N ALA A 96 32.81 27.91 -20.36
CA ALA A 96 32.30 26.90 -19.45
C ALA A 96 30.87 27.33 -19.07
N VAL A 97 29.88 26.89 -19.85
CA VAL A 97 28.50 26.83 -19.39
C VAL A 97 28.55 25.91 -18.16
N ALA A 98 28.41 26.50 -16.97
CA ALA A 98 28.33 25.74 -15.73
C ALA A 98 27.25 24.69 -15.95
N ALA A 99 27.63 23.41 -15.89
CA ALA A 99 26.67 22.32 -15.90
C ALA A 99 25.74 22.60 -14.72
N VAL A 100 24.51 22.98 -15.03
CA VAL A 100 23.47 23.16 -14.01
C VAL A 100 23.30 21.79 -13.39
N ASP A 101 23.57 21.69 -12.10
CA ASP A 101 23.37 20.46 -11.37
C ASP A 101 21.85 20.20 -11.32
N LEU A 102 21.39 19.35 -12.23
CA LEU A 102 19.99 18.97 -12.37
C LEU A 102 19.41 18.45 -11.06
N ALA A 103 20.23 17.77 -10.25
CA ALA A 103 19.81 17.30 -8.93
C ALA A 103 19.54 18.46 -7.97
N ALA A 104 20.36 19.50 -7.97
CA ALA A 104 20.15 20.69 -7.13
C ALA A 104 18.93 21.49 -7.59
N VAL A 105 18.65 21.54 -8.90
CA VAL A 105 17.44 22.18 -9.42
C VAL A 105 16.19 21.38 -9.06
N ASP A 106 16.24 20.06 -9.14
CA ASP A 106 15.13 19.19 -8.74
C ASP A 106 14.86 19.28 -7.23
N GLU A 107 15.90 19.37 -6.39
CA GLU A 107 15.77 19.55 -4.96
C GLU A 107 15.13 20.91 -4.62
N LEU A 108 15.55 22.00 -5.28
CA LEU A 108 15.00 23.34 -5.10
C LEU A 108 13.53 23.42 -5.58
N ASN A 109 13.22 22.80 -6.72
CA ASN A 109 11.87 22.73 -7.26
C ASN A 109 10.97 21.90 -6.33
N SER A 110 11.46 20.79 -5.81
CA SER A 110 10.76 19.94 -4.86
C SER A 110 10.41 20.69 -3.59
N ALA A 111 11.37 21.40 -2.99
CA ALA A 111 11.15 22.21 -1.80
C ALA A 111 10.10 23.31 -2.03
N THR A 112 10.13 23.97 -3.20
CA THR A 112 9.18 25.04 -3.53
C THR A 112 7.76 24.50 -3.80
N MET A 113 7.66 23.30 -4.37
CA MET A 113 6.36 22.63 -4.61
C MET A 113 5.74 22.14 -3.31
N LEU A 114 6.56 21.60 -2.41
CA LEU A 114 6.13 21.10 -1.09
C LEU A 114 5.45 22.17 -0.23
N ASP A 115 5.96 23.41 -0.30
CA ASP A 115 5.44 24.55 0.48
C ASP A 115 4.04 25.01 -0.01
N LYS A 116 3.64 24.64 -1.22
CA LYS A 116 2.38 25.06 -1.86
C LYS A 116 1.28 24.00 -1.87
N VAL A 117 1.60 22.76 -1.60
CA VAL A 117 0.63 21.65 -1.69
C VAL A 117 0.13 21.23 -0.32
N ASP A 118 -1.17 21.28 -0.14
CA ASP A 118 -1.84 20.81 1.06
C ASP A 118 -1.88 19.26 1.07
N VAL A 119 -0.92 18.65 1.79
CA VAL A 119 -0.83 17.19 1.96
C VAL A 119 -2.12 16.62 2.59
N VAL A 120 -2.75 17.37 3.50
CA VAL A 120 -4.02 16.96 4.11
C VAL A 120 -5.14 16.88 3.07
N ALA A 121 -5.15 17.80 2.10
CA ALA A 121 -6.11 17.76 1.00
C ALA A 121 -5.86 16.56 0.07
N ILE A 122 -4.62 16.13 -0.11
CA ILE A 122 -4.29 14.90 -0.84
C ILE A 122 -4.84 13.67 -0.12
N ASP A 123 -4.56 13.50 1.16
CA ASP A 123 -5.06 12.36 1.94
C ASP A 123 -6.58 12.32 1.98
N ARG A 124 -7.22 13.50 1.96
CA ARG A 124 -8.68 13.60 1.89
C ARG A 124 -9.26 13.02 0.61
N ILE A 125 -8.56 13.07 -0.53
CA ILE A 125 -9.02 12.43 -1.78
C ILE A 125 -9.22 10.93 -1.55
N PHE A 126 -8.29 10.27 -0.88
CA PHE A 126 -8.36 8.83 -0.63
C PHE A 126 -9.38 8.47 0.45
N SER A 127 -9.44 9.21 1.53
CA SER A 127 -10.42 8.96 2.60
C SER A 127 -11.86 9.25 2.16
N GLN A 128 -12.09 10.22 1.29
CA GLN A 128 -13.42 10.53 0.74
C GLN A 128 -13.89 9.56 -0.35
N THR A 129 -13.07 8.57 -0.74
CA THR A 129 -13.51 7.54 -1.69
C THR A 129 -14.76 6.78 -1.19
N GLU A 130 -14.99 6.72 0.11
CA GLU A 130 -16.18 6.05 0.69
C GLU A 130 -17.52 6.73 0.33
N VAL A 131 -17.51 8.00 -0.09
CA VAL A 131 -18.73 8.73 -0.49
C VAL A 131 -18.96 8.78 -2.00
N LEU A 132 -17.99 8.32 -2.81
CA LEU A 132 -18.14 8.22 -4.26
C LEU A 132 -19.29 7.28 -4.64
N SER A 133 -19.94 7.53 -5.77
CA SER A 133 -20.96 6.63 -6.31
C SER A 133 -20.39 5.22 -6.59
N PRO A 134 -21.25 4.20 -6.69
CA PRO A 134 -20.82 2.82 -6.96
C PRO A 134 -19.98 2.66 -8.25
N GLU A 135 -20.26 3.45 -9.26
CA GLU A 135 -19.56 3.47 -10.53
C GLU A 135 -18.23 4.21 -10.41
N ALA A 136 -18.25 5.40 -9.80
CA ALA A 136 -17.08 6.25 -9.67
C ALA A 136 -15.96 5.60 -8.85
N ILE A 137 -16.30 4.90 -7.75
CA ILE A 137 -15.28 4.21 -6.96
C ILE A 137 -14.61 3.07 -7.73
N VAL A 138 -15.33 2.36 -8.58
CA VAL A 138 -14.73 1.30 -9.43
C VAL A 138 -13.80 1.93 -10.48
N HIS A 139 -14.18 3.05 -11.10
CA HIS A 139 -13.29 3.80 -11.99
C HIS A 139 -12.05 4.30 -11.25
N PHE A 140 -12.21 4.87 -10.06
CA PHE A 140 -11.11 5.31 -9.23
C PHE A 140 -10.10 4.18 -8.98
N VAL A 141 -10.59 3.03 -8.50
CA VAL A 141 -9.74 1.88 -8.16
C VAL A 141 -9.02 1.31 -9.38
N ARG A 142 -9.70 1.20 -10.53
CA ARG A 142 -9.07 0.76 -11.79
C ARG A 142 -7.93 1.68 -12.22
N ASN A 143 -8.15 2.99 -12.15
CA ASN A 143 -7.12 3.96 -12.49
C ASN A 143 -5.97 3.94 -11.50
N LEU A 144 -6.23 3.74 -10.20
CA LEU A 144 -5.17 3.63 -9.20
C LEU A 144 -4.34 2.35 -9.38
N CYS A 145 -4.97 1.21 -9.74
CA CYS A 145 -4.24 0.00 -10.13
C CYS A 145 -3.36 0.23 -11.37
N ALA A 146 -3.85 0.98 -12.36
CA ALA A 146 -3.05 1.32 -13.54
C ALA A 146 -1.83 2.18 -13.19
N VAL A 147 -2.00 3.20 -12.35
CA VAL A 147 -0.89 4.02 -11.85
C VAL A 147 0.09 3.17 -11.05
N SER A 148 -0.39 2.28 -10.19
CA SER A 148 0.48 1.40 -9.42
C SER A 148 1.30 0.45 -10.31
N ARG A 149 0.73 -0.07 -11.41
CA ARG A 149 1.51 -0.86 -12.38
C ARG A 149 2.65 -0.05 -12.99
N GLU A 150 2.40 1.21 -13.35
CA GLU A 150 3.44 2.09 -13.87
C GLU A 150 4.53 2.37 -12.84
N GLU A 151 4.15 2.60 -11.57
CA GLU A 151 5.07 2.80 -10.46
C GLU A 151 5.96 1.57 -10.21
N LEU A 152 5.36 0.38 -10.24
CA LEU A 152 6.07 -0.88 -9.98
C LEU A 152 6.92 -1.35 -11.18
N ALA A 153 6.67 -0.84 -12.37
CA ALA A 153 7.41 -1.22 -13.58
C ALA A 153 8.88 -0.77 -13.58
N SER A 154 9.29 0.14 -12.69
CA SER A 154 10.68 0.58 -12.59
C SER A 154 11.57 -0.54 -12.01
N PRO A 155 12.58 -1.02 -12.75
CA PRO A 155 13.43 -2.12 -12.28
C PRO A 155 14.40 -1.70 -11.17
N THR A 156 14.74 -0.41 -11.08
CA THR A 156 15.77 0.11 -10.17
C THR A 156 15.20 0.79 -8.93
N ASP A 157 14.07 1.48 -9.08
CA ASP A 157 13.41 2.22 -8.00
C ASP A 157 11.89 2.13 -8.15
N PRO A 158 11.30 0.95 -7.86
CA PRO A 158 9.85 0.79 -7.93
C PRO A 158 9.19 1.61 -6.83
N GLN A 159 8.19 2.40 -7.21
CA GLN A 159 7.39 3.17 -6.28
C GLN A 159 6.22 2.31 -5.80
N VAL A 160 5.88 2.39 -4.52
CA VAL A 160 4.79 1.60 -3.92
C VAL A 160 3.66 2.46 -3.36
N TYR A 161 3.67 3.75 -3.68
CA TYR A 161 2.69 4.70 -3.16
C TYR A 161 1.25 4.34 -3.54
N ALA A 162 0.99 4.14 -4.82
CA ALA A 162 -0.36 3.78 -5.27
C ALA A 162 -0.78 2.39 -4.74
N LEU A 163 0.15 1.44 -4.61
CA LEU A 163 -0.13 0.14 -3.99
C LEU A 163 -0.57 0.29 -2.53
N GLN A 164 0.09 1.14 -1.75
CA GLN A 164 -0.32 1.43 -0.37
C GLN A 164 -1.68 2.10 -0.31
N LYS A 165 -1.94 3.07 -1.18
CA LYS A 165 -3.24 3.74 -1.25
C LYS A 165 -4.37 2.78 -1.64
N LEU A 166 -4.12 1.74 -2.43
CA LEU A 166 -5.08 0.67 -2.70
C LEU A 166 -5.48 -0.10 -1.43
N VAL A 167 -4.54 -0.37 -0.53
CA VAL A 167 -4.83 -1.01 0.77
C VAL A 167 -5.73 -0.11 1.62
N GLU A 168 -5.39 1.18 1.71
CA GLU A 168 -6.18 2.17 2.45
C GLU A 168 -7.61 2.27 1.90
N ILE A 169 -7.76 2.36 0.58
CA ILE A 169 -9.07 2.44 -0.09
C ILE A 169 -9.88 1.17 0.12
N ALA A 170 -9.26 -0.01 0.02
CA ALA A 170 -9.92 -1.26 0.33
C ALA A 170 -10.50 -1.23 1.75
N TYR A 171 -9.73 -0.71 2.71
CA TYR A 171 -10.17 -0.58 4.09
C TYR A 171 -11.34 0.41 4.25
N TYR A 172 -11.24 1.64 3.71
CA TYR A 172 -12.30 2.66 3.79
C TYR A 172 -13.60 2.18 3.16
N ASN A 173 -13.53 1.50 2.01
CA ASN A 173 -14.70 1.08 1.27
C ASN A 173 -15.27 -0.28 1.70
N MET A 174 -14.63 -0.99 2.62
CA MET A 174 -15.05 -2.30 3.10
C MET A 174 -16.45 -2.26 3.77
N SER A 175 -16.92 -1.10 4.23
CA SER A 175 -18.26 -0.89 4.84
C SER A 175 -19.38 -0.70 3.83
N ARG A 176 -19.07 -0.53 2.55
CA ARG A 176 -20.07 -0.35 1.50
C ARG A 176 -21.01 -1.55 1.38
N VAL A 177 -22.15 -1.32 0.76
CA VAL A 177 -23.09 -2.37 0.38
C VAL A 177 -22.34 -3.46 -0.39
N ARG A 178 -22.59 -4.73 -0.03
CA ARG A 178 -21.80 -5.89 -0.52
C ARG A 178 -21.66 -5.98 -2.03
N PHE A 179 -22.69 -5.61 -2.78
CA PHE A 179 -22.64 -5.61 -4.24
C PHE A 179 -21.60 -4.61 -4.78
N VAL A 180 -21.51 -3.42 -4.19
CA VAL A 180 -20.50 -2.41 -4.58
C VAL A 180 -19.11 -2.88 -4.18
N TRP A 181 -18.99 -3.39 -2.94
CA TRP A 181 -17.73 -3.93 -2.45
C TRP A 181 -17.21 -5.10 -3.32
N ALA A 182 -18.10 -5.99 -3.77
CA ALA A 182 -17.71 -7.09 -4.66
C ALA A 182 -17.04 -6.61 -5.93
N ARG A 183 -17.58 -5.57 -6.57
CA ARG A 183 -17.02 -4.97 -7.79
C ARG A 183 -15.66 -4.30 -7.53
N ILE A 184 -15.51 -3.67 -6.36
CA ILE A 184 -14.23 -3.09 -5.94
C ILE A 184 -13.21 -4.22 -5.71
N TRP A 185 -13.62 -5.27 -4.99
CA TRP A 185 -12.74 -6.37 -4.64
C TRP A 185 -12.31 -7.19 -5.88
N GLU A 186 -13.18 -7.37 -6.85
CA GLU A 186 -12.81 -8.02 -8.13
C GLU A 186 -11.58 -7.34 -8.75
N VAL A 187 -11.56 -6.01 -8.80
CA VAL A 187 -10.42 -5.25 -9.35
C VAL A 187 -9.19 -5.33 -8.44
N ILE A 188 -9.37 -5.13 -7.14
CA ILE A 188 -8.25 -5.11 -6.17
C ILE A 188 -7.67 -6.49 -5.98
N GLY A 189 -8.49 -7.54 -5.86
CA GLY A 189 -8.05 -8.92 -5.67
C GLY A 189 -7.22 -9.43 -6.83
N ASP A 190 -7.66 -9.19 -8.06
CA ASP A 190 -6.92 -9.53 -9.28
C ASP A 190 -5.58 -8.78 -9.33
N PHE A 191 -5.59 -7.49 -8.97
CA PHE A 191 -4.36 -6.70 -8.93
C PHE A 191 -3.38 -7.19 -7.85
N PHE A 192 -3.83 -7.52 -6.65
CA PHE A 192 -2.96 -8.09 -5.63
C PHE A 192 -2.41 -9.47 -6.03
N THR A 193 -3.19 -10.26 -6.76
CA THR A 193 -2.70 -11.54 -7.33
C THR A 193 -1.60 -11.29 -8.36
N GLU A 194 -1.74 -10.25 -9.19
CA GLU A 194 -0.70 -9.83 -10.14
C GLU A 194 0.57 -9.37 -9.41
N VAL A 195 0.43 -8.46 -8.42
CA VAL A 195 1.57 -7.90 -7.66
C VAL A 195 2.24 -8.97 -6.79
N GLY A 196 1.50 -9.95 -6.28
CA GLY A 196 2.06 -11.08 -5.54
C GLY A 196 2.98 -11.99 -6.37
N GLN A 197 2.97 -11.83 -7.70
CA GLN A 197 3.89 -12.52 -8.62
C GLN A 197 5.05 -11.62 -9.10
N HIS A 198 5.21 -10.44 -8.50
CA HIS A 198 6.26 -9.50 -8.90
C HIS A 198 7.65 -10.08 -8.69
N ALA A 199 8.58 -9.79 -9.62
CA ALA A 199 9.96 -10.30 -9.55
C ALA A 199 10.73 -9.82 -8.30
N ASN A 200 10.40 -8.64 -7.78
CA ASN A 200 10.92 -8.16 -6.51
C ASN A 200 10.12 -8.77 -5.35
N LEU A 201 10.74 -9.69 -4.60
CA LEU A 201 10.11 -10.40 -3.50
C LEU A 201 9.57 -9.48 -2.40
N ASN A 202 10.19 -8.33 -2.14
CA ASN A 202 9.69 -7.39 -1.13
C ASN A 202 8.32 -6.84 -1.53
N ILE A 203 8.12 -6.54 -2.82
CA ILE A 203 6.83 -6.06 -3.36
C ILE A 203 5.80 -7.19 -3.30
N ALA A 204 6.18 -8.39 -3.72
CA ALA A 204 5.31 -9.55 -3.67
C ALA A 204 4.89 -9.91 -2.23
N ASN A 205 5.83 -9.90 -1.29
CA ASN A 205 5.57 -10.12 0.13
C ASN A 205 4.66 -9.03 0.71
N TYR A 206 4.86 -7.76 0.33
CA TYR A 206 3.97 -6.66 0.73
C TYR A 206 2.54 -6.89 0.26
N ALA A 207 2.34 -7.35 -0.98
CA ALA A 207 1.02 -7.64 -1.51
C ALA A 207 0.33 -8.77 -0.73
N VAL A 208 1.03 -9.87 -0.45
CA VAL A 208 0.50 -11.01 0.33
C VAL A 208 0.17 -10.62 1.77
N ASP A 209 1.03 -9.84 2.43
CA ASP A 209 0.75 -9.36 3.78
C ASP A 209 -0.43 -8.38 3.82
N SER A 210 -0.55 -7.53 2.80
CA SER A 210 -1.72 -6.66 2.64
C SER A 210 -3.01 -7.45 2.48
N LEU A 211 -3.00 -8.51 1.67
CA LEU A 211 -4.13 -9.44 1.56
C LEU A 211 -4.49 -10.07 2.92
N ARG A 212 -3.49 -10.48 3.71
CA ARG A 212 -3.70 -11.02 5.06
C ARG A 212 -4.37 -10.00 5.98
N GLN A 213 -3.85 -8.77 6.01
CA GLN A 213 -4.40 -7.69 6.86
C GLN A 213 -5.85 -7.37 6.48
N LEU A 214 -6.14 -7.21 5.20
CA LEU A 214 -7.48 -6.96 4.68
C LEU A 214 -8.41 -8.15 5.00
N SER A 215 -7.93 -9.39 4.85
CA SER A 215 -8.68 -10.60 5.16
C SER A 215 -9.09 -10.67 6.63
N LYS A 216 -8.17 -10.36 7.54
CA LYS A 216 -8.47 -10.30 8.96
C LYS A 216 -9.60 -9.31 9.26
N LYS A 217 -9.50 -8.10 8.72
CA LYS A 217 -10.54 -7.07 8.88
C LYS A 217 -11.86 -7.45 8.25
N PHE A 218 -11.82 -8.12 7.10
CA PHE A 218 -13.03 -8.58 6.42
C PHE A 218 -13.74 -9.69 7.21
N LEU A 219 -13.00 -10.66 7.74
CA LEU A 219 -13.54 -11.76 8.53
C LEU A 219 -14.17 -11.30 9.85
N GLU A 220 -13.70 -10.20 10.45
CA GLU A 220 -14.30 -9.61 11.65
C GLU A 220 -15.76 -9.19 11.45
N ARG A 221 -16.20 -8.95 10.21
CA ARG A 221 -17.56 -8.46 9.91
C ARG A 221 -18.64 -9.53 9.82
N GLY A 222 -18.25 -10.77 9.88
CA GLY A 222 -19.18 -11.91 9.73
C GLY A 222 -19.80 -12.00 8.33
N GLU A 223 -20.16 -13.19 7.91
CA GLU A 223 -20.83 -13.45 6.66
C GLU A 223 -22.33 -13.71 6.89
N LEU A 224 -23.19 -13.07 6.08
CA LEU A 224 -24.62 -13.35 6.11
C LEU A 224 -24.92 -14.75 5.55
N GLN A 225 -25.98 -15.38 6.03
CA GLN A 225 -26.45 -16.67 5.51
C GLN A 225 -26.74 -16.55 3.99
N ASN A 226 -26.37 -17.58 3.25
CA ASN A 226 -26.51 -17.66 1.80
C ASN A 226 -25.61 -16.74 0.97
N PHE A 227 -24.58 -16.13 1.58
CA PHE A 227 -23.55 -15.39 0.85
C PHE A 227 -22.22 -16.14 0.89
N VAL A 228 -21.50 -16.16 -0.23
CA VAL A 228 -20.20 -16.84 -0.39
C VAL A 228 -19.06 -15.83 -0.55
N PHE A 229 -19.17 -14.70 0.11
CA PHE A 229 -18.32 -13.54 -0.10
C PHE A 229 -16.90 -13.74 0.41
N GLN A 230 -16.74 -14.45 1.53
CA GLN A 230 -15.41 -14.80 2.05
C GLN A 230 -14.64 -15.70 1.08
N ARG A 231 -15.34 -16.55 0.34
CA ARG A 231 -14.74 -17.39 -0.68
C ARG A 231 -14.08 -16.55 -1.78
N GLU A 232 -14.80 -15.57 -2.31
CA GLU A 232 -14.25 -14.69 -3.37
C GLU A 232 -13.14 -13.78 -2.81
N PHE A 233 -13.29 -13.38 -1.54
CA PHE A 233 -12.30 -12.54 -0.88
C PHE A 233 -10.95 -13.24 -0.66
N LEU A 234 -10.96 -14.53 -0.34
CA LEU A 234 -9.75 -15.33 -0.08
C LEU A 234 -9.20 -16.03 -1.32
N LYS A 235 -9.90 -15.94 -2.47
CA LYS A 235 -9.45 -16.54 -3.73
C LYS A 235 -8.03 -16.13 -4.15
N PRO A 236 -7.58 -14.87 -3.99
CA PRO A 236 -6.21 -14.48 -4.33
C PRO A 236 -5.12 -15.35 -3.69
N PHE A 237 -5.33 -15.88 -2.48
CA PHE A 237 -4.37 -16.79 -1.86
C PHE A 237 -4.28 -18.15 -2.60
N VAL A 238 -5.40 -18.66 -3.12
CA VAL A 238 -5.42 -19.89 -3.92
C VAL A 238 -4.69 -19.68 -5.23
N ASP A 239 -5.00 -18.58 -5.92
CA ASP A 239 -4.41 -18.23 -7.20
C ASP A 239 -2.87 -18.02 -7.04
N LEU A 240 -2.44 -17.32 -6.01
CA LEU A 240 -1.03 -17.13 -5.70
C LEU A 240 -0.33 -18.44 -5.33
N MET A 241 -0.94 -19.28 -4.49
CA MET A 241 -0.35 -20.57 -4.11
C MET A 241 -0.18 -21.49 -5.31
N GLY A 242 -1.12 -21.44 -6.27
CA GLY A 242 -1.09 -22.26 -7.48
C GLY A 242 0.03 -21.86 -8.45
N VAL A 243 0.46 -20.60 -8.46
CA VAL A 243 1.48 -20.08 -9.39
C VAL A 243 2.83 -19.79 -8.73
N ALA A 244 2.90 -19.76 -7.38
CA ALA A 244 4.11 -19.44 -6.65
C ALA A 244 5.23 -20.45 -6.94
N THR A 245 6.36 -19.96 -7.43
CA THR A 245 7.58 -20.74 -7.66
C THR A 245 8.57 -20.60 -6.50
N SER A 246 8.54 -19.49 -5.77
CA SER A 246 9.40 -19.24 -4.62
C SER A 246 8.91 -20.01 -3.39
N LEU A 247 9.83 -20.71 -2.73
CA LEU A 247 9.57 -21.40 -1.47
C LEU A 247 9.12 -20.41 -0.38
N GLU A 248 9.82 -19.29 -0.27
CA GLU A 248 9.52 -18.21 0.68
C GLU A 248 8.08 -17.69 0.52
N MET A 249 7.62 -17.51 -0.72
CA MET A 249 6.26 -17.06 -1.00
C MET A 249 5.21 -18.09 -0.57
N LYS A 250 5.45 -19.37 -0.82
CA LYS A 250 4.53 -20.44 -0.40
C LYS A 250 4.43 -20.52 1.13
N GLU A 251 5.58 -20.45 1.83
CA GLU A 251 5.64 -20.42 3.29
C GLU A 251 4.93 -19.21 3.87
N LEU A 252 5.08 -18.04 3.25
CA LEU A 252 4.39 -16.81 3.65
C LEU A 252 2.87 -16.97 3.51
N ILE A 253 2.38 -17.50 2.39
CA ILE A 253 0.94 -17.72 2.15
C ILE A 253 0.37 -18.66 3.21
N ILE A 254 1.04 -19.78 3.50
CA ILE A 254 0.60 -20.74 4.53
C ILE A 254 0.56 -20.06 5.89
N THR A 255 1.61 -19.34 6.25
CA THR A 255 1.69 -18.60 7.52
C THR A 255 0.58 -17.56 7.65
N CYS A 256 0.26 -16.85 6.57
CA CYS A 256 -0.84 -15.89 6.56
C CYS A 256 -2.19 -16.56 6.82
N LEU A 257 -2.47 -17.69 6.17
CA LEU A 257 -3.74 -18.40 6.35
C LEU A 257 -3.84 -19.11 7.70
N ASP A 258 -2.75 -19.67 8.21
CA ASP A 258 -2.70 -20.26 9.55
C ASP A 258 -3.02 -19.19 10.62
N ASN A 259 -2.41 -18.02 10.53
CA ASN A 259 -2.73 -16.90 11.41
C ASN A 259 -4.20 -16.47 11.31
N LEU A 260 -4.81 -16.46 10.11
CA LEU A 260 -6.23 -16.16 9.95
C LEU A 260 -7.11 -17.22 10.60
N VAL A 261 -6.75 -18.49 10.48
CA VAL A 261 -7.44 -19.60 11.17
C VAL A 261 -7.35 -19.44 12.67
N LEU A 262 -6.17 -19.24 13.22
CA LEU A 262 -5.96 -19.11 14.66
C LEU A 262 -6.72 -17.92 15.26
N THR A 263 -6.81 -16.81 14.53
CA THR A 263 -7.42 -15.57 15.05
C THR A 263 -8.90 -15.44 14.75
N SER A 264 -9.41 -16.05 13.69
CA SER A 264 -10.74 -15.76 13.13
C SER A 264 -11.58 -17.01 12.84
N ALA A 265 -11.20 -18.20 13.27
CA ALA A 265 -11.88 -19.47 12.98
C ALA A 265 -13.41 -19.41 13.15
N ARG A 266 -13.88 -18.76 14.22
CA ARG A 266 -15.32 -18.63 14.54
C ARG A 266 -16.08 -17.76 13.54
N SER A 267 -15.40 -16.86 12.84
CA SER A 267 -15.97 -15.93 11.88
C SER A 267 -15.90 -16.46 10.43
N ILE A 268 -15.10 -17.50 10.19
CA ILE A 268 -14.94 -18.10 8.88
C ILE A 268 -16.17 -18.94 8.55
N ARG A 269 -16.74 -18.74 7.35
CA ARG A 269 -17.89 -19.44 6.81
C ARG A 269 -17.54 -20.00 5.42
N SER A 270 -17.94 -19.33 4.36
CA SER A 270 -17.61 -19.74 2.98
C SER A 270 -16.09 -19.68 2.70
N GLY A 271 -15.34 -18.93 3.53
CA GLY A 271 -13.88 -18.80 3.46
C GLY A 271 -13.11 -20.09 3.76
N TRP A 272 -13.73 -21.09 4.39
CA TRP A 272 -13.09 -22.38 4.63
C TRP A 272 -12.66 -23.06 3.34
N ARG A 273 -13.48 -22.94 2.29
CA ARG A 273 -13.20 -23.62 1.01
C ARG A 273 -11.87 -23.19 0.39
N PRO A 274 -11.59 -21.89 0.12
CA PRO A 274 -10.28 -21.49 -0.40
C PRO A 274 -9.13 -21.79 0.56
N MET A 275 -9.33 -21.70 1.86
CA MET A 275 -8.28 -22.06 2.83
C MET A 275 -7.89 -23.53 2.72
N PHE A 276 -8.87 -24.44 2.69
CA PHE A 276 -8.59 -25.86 2.48
C PHE A 276 -7.97 -26.17 1.12
N GLU A 277 -8.30 -25.40 0.10
CA GLU A 277 -7.71 -25.54 -1.23
C GLU A 277 -6.22 -25.19 -1.19
N VAL A 278 -5.83 -24.06 -0.55
CA VAL A 278 -4.43 -23.70 -0.36
C VAL A 278 -3.66 -24.76 0.43
N PHE A 279 -4.20 -25.21 1.57
CA PHE A 279 -3.55 -26.25 2.37
C PHE A 279 -3.47 -27.60 1.63
N SER A 280 -4.39 -27.89 0.73
CA SER A 280 -4.34 -29.10 -0.10
C SER A 280 -3.24 -29.00 -1.15
N ILE A 281 -3.07 -27.84 -1.79
CA ILE A 281 -1.96 -27.57 -2.70
C ILE A 281 -0.63 -27.67 -1.94
N ALA A 282 -0.53 -27.03 -0.76
CA ALA A 282 0.65 -27.09 0.07
C ALA A 282 1.04 -28.51 0.47
N ALA A 283 0.09 -29.34 0.90
CA ALA A 283 0.33 -30.71 1.35
C ALA A 283 0.86 -31.63 0.23
N THR A 284 0.76 -31.23 -1.02
CA THR A 284 1.30 -31.98 -2.19
C THR A 284 2.60 -31.36 -2.72
N ASP A 285 3.11 -30.33 -2.08
CA ASP A 285 4.34 -29.67 -2.51
C ASP A 285 5.56 -30.58 -2.29
N PRO A 286 6.54 -30.58 -3.20
CA PRO A 286 7.76 -31.39 -3.04
C PRO A 286 8.66 -30.92 -1.90
N ALA A 287 8.55 -29.65 -1.46
CA ALA A 287 9.32 -29.09 -0.36
C ALA A 287 8.67 -29.43 0.99
N ALA A 288 9.41 -30.13 1.88
CA ALA A 288 8.91 -30.52 3.21
C ALA A 288 8.48 -29.31 4.05
N SER A 289 9.19 -28.20 3.95
CA SER A 289 8.87 -26.95 4.69
C SER A 289 7.51 -26.33 4.29
N VAL A 290 6.99 -26.67 3.12
CA VAL A 290 5.65 -26.29 2.64
C VAL A 290 4.63 -27.40 2.95
N ALA A 291 5.00 -28.66 2.69
CA ALA A 291 4.09 -29.79 2.81
C ALA A 291 3.69 -30.09 4.29
N GLU A 292 4.66 -30.07 5.20
CA GLU A 292 4.40 -30.40 6.61
C GLU A 292 3.42 -29.41 7.28
N PRO A 293 3.61 -28.06 7.20
CA PRO A 293 2.65 -27.12 7.74
C PRO A 293 1.28 -27.23 7.06
N GLY A 294 1.25 -27.39 5.73
CA GLY A 294 0.01 -27.57 4.97
C GLY A 294 -0.78 -28.77 5.43
N PHE A 295 -0.12 -29.91 5.65
CA PHE A 295 -0.74 -31.12 6.17
C PHE A 295 -1.20 -30.98 7.61
N HIS A 296 -0.38 -30.37 8.48
CA HIS A 296 -0.69 -30.19 9.90
C HIS A 296 -1.93 -29.31 10.09
N VAL A 297 -1.98 -28.16 9.44
CA VAL A 297 -3.15 -27.25 9.54
C VAL A 297 -4.39 -27.93 8.99
N ARG A 298 -4.29 -28.61 7.85
CA ARG A 298 -5.41 -29.35 7.26
C ARG A 298 -5.96 -30.42 8.21
N LEU A 299 -5.09 -31.20 8.86
CA LEU A 299 -5.50 -32.24 9.79
C LEU A 299 -6.17 -31.66 11.02
N THR A 300 -5.58 -30.64 11.64
CA THR A 300 -6.10 -29.96 12.81
C THR A 300 -7.48 -29.37 12.55
N LEU A 301 -7.67 -28.70 11.41
CA LEU A 301 -8.95 -28.12 11.03
C LEU A 301 -10.01 -29.20 10.79
N THR A 302 -9.66 -30.31 10.10
CA THR A 302 -10.59 -31.41 9.84
C THR A 302 -11.07 -32.00 11.17
N LEU A 303 -10.18 -32.23 12.12
CA LEU A 303 -10.54 -32.76 13.45
C LEU A 303 -11.40 -31.79 14.25
N THR A 304 -11.08 -30.48 14.21
CA THR A 304 -11.85 -29.47 14.93
C THR A 304 -13.27 -29.31 14.37
N LEU A 305 -13.44 -29.33 13.05
CA LEU A 305 -14.74 -29.16 12.39
C LEU A 305 -15.63 -30.42 12.48
N THR A 306 -15.04 -31.60 12.70
CA THR A 306 -15.82 -32.85 12.89
C THR A 306 -16.27 -33.05 14.34
N LEU A 307 -15.68 -32.33 15.30
CA LEU A 307 -16.00 -32.44 16.73
C LEU A 307 -16.96 -31.34 17.23
N THR A 308 -17.28 -30.35 16.38
CA THR A 308 -18.27 -29.28 16.64
C THR A 308 -19.56 -29.49 15.84
#